data_a875e7880ec1e976cf52f4b5897ce685
#
_entry.id   a875e7880ec1e976cf52f4b5897ce685
#
_cell.length_a   1.000
_cell.length_b   1.000
_cell.length_c   1.000
_cell.angle_alpha   90.00
_cell.angle_beta   90.00
_cell.angle_gamma   90.00
#
_symmetry.space_group_name_H-M   'P 1'
#
loop_
_entity.id
_entity.type
_entity.pdbx_description
1 polymer ?
#
loop_
_entity_poly.entity_id
_entity_poly.type
_entity_poly.pdbx_seq_one_letter_code
_entity_poly.pdbx_strand_id
1 'polypeptide(L)'
;MSGATRQSSARQSDGRQLTALATPIALTQLAQVAVSTTNIALMGTLGVRQVAAGGLALVLFNQIRTMCVGLITGTGNQVATVVSRADKQGRRSEAQVREVVRSSFLIATLAGVLGGALLIGLGWALRWLGQDAAVLAQARPMMVALAPGLLPCLWFQVLRQYTIGLQRPQALLLVTLGSVALNLVLALAFMHGWAGLPALGLTGVGVATSLVFLLTFGVFWAMVRRDPKLGATLPVRWWPVHRATVWEELRLGTPIALTYGSEAGMFSVLALVMGGIGAAALAAHNVVYQLVYIVFQVAIGLSHGASILVSKAVARDEFAHARSVARLALRYAAVVTALTGLAYVLAPGWVLRPFLTDGDAAAEHVAHTLLWVAIALQFFDAAQNIAVGLLRGLKDTKAGFRLSLIGYWGVGLPTALLLAFPLRMGAAGVWLGLGAGLATTAALMLRRFFTLLHVREQEHRPVLAGSPHA
;
A
#
# COMPACT_ATOMS: atom_id res chain seq x y z
N MET A 1 25.01 36.23 0.57
CA MET A 1 24.85 35.13 1.57
C MET A 1 23.40 34.81 1.96
N SER A 2 22.37 35.58 1.57
CA SER A 2 20.97 35.36 2.04
C SER A 2 20.17 34.27 1.30
N GLY A 3 20.56 33.91 0.07
CA GLY A 3 19.82 32.90 -0.73
C GLY A 3 20.05 31.45 -0.31
N ALA A 4 21.28 31.10 0.04
CA ALA A 4 21.66 29.75 0.44
C ALA A 4 21.08 29.37 1.81
N THR A 5 21.02 30.28 2.76
CA THR A 5 20.43 30.11 4.08
C THR A 5 18.91 29.96 4.02
N ARG A 6 18.23 30.70 3.17
CA ARG A 6 16.77 30.52 2.96
C ARG A 6 16.43 29.18 2.28
N GLN A 7 17.24 28.73 1.33
CA GLN A 7 17.04 27.42 0.70
C GLN A 7 17.33 26.26 1.65
N SER A 8 18.31 26.39 2.56
CA SER A 8 18.60 25.35 3.57
C SER A 8 17.48 25.24 4.61
N SER A 9 16.96 26.37 5.10
CA SER A 9 15.85 26.38 6.04
C SER A 9 14.53 25.85 5.43
N ALA A 10 14.24 26.16 4.20
CA ALA A 10 13.09 25.61 3.48
C ALA A 10 13.21 24.08 3.28
N ARG A 11 14.41 23.59 2.92
CA ARG A 11 14.66 22.14 2.80
C ARG A 11 14.57 21.39 4.13
N GLN A 12 15.03 22.00 5.24
CA GLN A 12 14.86 21.42 6.58
C GLN A 12 13.37 21.35 6.97
N SER A 13 12.60 22.39 6.64
CA SER A 13 11.15 22.40 6.85
C SER A 13 10.45 21.29 6.07
N ASP A 14 10.79 21.10 4.78
CA ASP A 14 10.23 20.05 3.91
C ASP A 14 10.57 18.66 4.44
N GLY A 15 11.83 18.45 4.86
CA GLY A 15 12.27 17.18 5.43
C GLY A 15 11.51 16.82 6.69
N ARG A 16 11.34 17.78 7.60
CA ARG A 16 10.60 17.59 8.84
C ARG A 16 9.11 17.30 8.60
N GLN A 17 8.50 17.96 7.63
CA GLN A 17 7.11 17.71 7.27
C GLN A 17 6.93 16.32 6.62
N LEU A 18 7.81 15.93 5.70
CA LEU A 18 7.77 14.64 5.05
C LEU A 18 7.96 13.50 6.06
N THR A 19 8.96 13.58 6.94
CA THR A 19 9.21 12.56 7.97
C THR A 19 8.09 12.51 8.99
N ALA A 20 7.53 13.63 9.41
CA ALA A 20 6.40 13.68 10.34
C ALA A 20 5.14 12.99 9.79
N LEU A 21 4.94 13.00 8.47
CA LEU A 21 3.85 12.27 7.81
C LEU A 21 4.23 10.83 7.51
N ALA A 22 5.40 10.59 6.92
CA ALA A 22 5.81 9.29 6.42
C ALA A 22 6.07 8.28 7.55
N THR A 23 6.69 8.70 8.67
CA THR A 23 7.05 7.80 9.76
C THR A 23 5.83 7.13 10.42
N PRO A 24 4.78 7.84 10.85
CA PRO A 24 3.59 7.19 11.39
C PRO A 24 2.90 6.27 10.39
N ILE A 25 2.89 6.64 9.10
CA ILE A 25 2.29 5.82 8.05
C ILE A 25 3.12 4.54 7.84
N ALA A 26 4.44 4.64 7.75
CA ALA A 26 5.33 3.49 7.59
C ALA A 26 5.23 2.52 8.77
N LEU A 27 5.25 3.04 10.01
CA LEU A 27 5.09 2.23 11.22
C LEU A 27 3.72 1.53 11.27
N THR A 28 2.66 2.21 10.82
CA THR A 28 1.33 1.61 10.69
C THR A 28 1.34 0.45 9.68
N GLN A 29 2.02 0.63 8.55
CA GLN A 29 2.15 -0.43 7.54
C GLN A 29 2.94 -1.63 8.08
N LEU A 30 4.05 -1.39 8.79
CA LEU A 30 4.83 -2.46 9.44
C LEU A 30 4.01 -3.20 10.50
N ALA A 31 3.20 -2.49 11.27
CA ALA A 31 2.28 -3.13 12.23
C ALA A 31 1.25 -4.02 11.54
N GLN A 32 0.74 -3.64 10.37
CA GLN A 32 -0.16 -4.50 9.58
C GLN A 32 0.53 -5.77 9.07
N VAL A 33 1.82 -5.69 8.70
CA VAL A 33 2.61 -6.89 8.37
C VAL A 33 2.72 -7.81 9.59
N ALA A 34 2.96 -7.25 10.78
CA ALA A 34 3.01 -8.03 12.01
C ALA A 34 1.70 -8.79 12.29
N VAL A 35 0.53 -8.15 12.07
CA VAL A 35 -0.79 -8.85 12.16
C VAL A 35 -0.86 -10.03 11.20
N SER A 36 -0.49 -9.83 9.95
CA SER A 36 -0.54 -10.88 8.94
C SER A 36 0.39 -12.05 9.28
N THR A 37 1.62 -11.75 9.69
CA THR A 37 2.61 -12.76 10.11
C THR A 37 2.13 -13.52 11.34
N THR A 38 1.56 -12.83 12.34
CA THR A 38 0.98 -13.45 13.52
C THR A 38 -0.16 -14.40 13.15
N ASN A 39 -1.05 -14.01 12.25
CA ASN A 39 -2.14 -14.89 11.82
C ASN A 39 -1.61 -16.17 11.13
N ILE A 40 -0.57 -16.07 10.30
CA ILE A 40 0.05 -17.22 9.65
C ILE A 40 0.71 -18.13 10.69
N ALA A 41 1.45 -17.57 11.65
CA ALA A 41 2.08 -18.32 12.74
C ALA A 41 1.05 -19.07 13.61
N LEU A 42 -0.06 -18.42 13.96
CA LEU A 42 -1.17 -19.03 14.70
C LEU A 42 -1.81 -20.19 13.91
N MET A 43 -2.02 -20.02 12.62
CA MET A 43 -2.53 -21.11 11.79
C MET A 43 -1.57 -22.29 11.72
N GLY A 44 -0.26 -22.04 11.82
CA GLY A 44 0.79 -23.07 11.90
C GLY A 44 0.60 -24.01 13.07
N THR A 45 0.08 -23.54 14.20
CA THR A 45 -0.19 -24.39 15.40
C THR A 45 -1.35 -25.36 15.22
N LEU A 46 -2.22 -25.12 14.24
CA LEU A 46 -3.36 -25.99 13.92
C LEU A 46 -3.00 -27.14 12.95
N GLY A 47 -1.88 -27.04 12.25
CA GLY A 47 -1.37 -28.06 11.33
C GLY A 47 -1.28 -27.59 9.87
N VAL A 48 -0.60 -28.40 9.05
CA VAL A 48 -0.24 -28.06 7.66
C VAL A 48 -1.46 -27.80 6.77
N ARG A 49 -2.52 -28.61 6.91
CA ARG A 49 -3.76 -28.45 6.12
C ARG A 49 -4.46 -27.15 6.45
N GLN A 50 -4.48 -26.74 7.71
CA GLN A 50 -5.05 -25.48 8.18
C GLN A 50 -4.26 -24.28 7.66
N VAL A 51 -2.93 -24.38 7.62
CA VAL A 51 -2.08 -23.35 7.01
C VAL A 51 -2.38 -23.19 5.52
N ALA A 52 -2.54 -24.29 4.78
CA ALA A 52 -2.90 -24.24 3.36
C ALA A 52 -4.27 -23.60 3.14
N ALA A 53 -5.29 -24.01 3.90
CA ALA A 53 -6.65 -23.45 3.79
C ALA A 53 -6.72 -21.99 4.22
N GLY A 54 -6.10 -21.66 5.35
CA GLY A 54 -6.03 -20.28 5.86
C GLY A 54 -5.20 -19.36 4.96
N GLY A 55 -4.08 -19.85 4.43
CA GLY A 55 -3.26 -19.15 3.46
C GLY A 55 -4.05 -18.78 2.21
N LEU A 56 -4.79 -19.73 1.63
CA LEU A 56 -5.66 -19.49 0.48
C LEU A 56 -6.72 -18.41 0.79
N ALA A 57 -7.40 -18.52 1.93
CA ALA A 57 -8.41 -17.54 2.36
C ALA A 57 -7.80 -16.14 2.53
N LEU A 58 -6.62 -16.02 3.19
CA LEU A 58 -5.95 -14.75 3.43
C LEU A 58 -5.41 -14.12 2.13
N VAL A 59 -4.87 -14.90 1.20
CA VAL A 59 -4.39 -14.40 -0.10
C VAL A 59 -5.53 -13.75 -0.86
N LEU A 60 -6.67 -14.42 -0.99
CA LEU A 60 -7.84 -13.89 -1.69
C LEU A 60 -8.44 -12.66 -0.98
N PHE A 61 -8.56 -12.74 0.36
CA PHE A 61 -9.01 -11.60 1.17
C PHE A 61 -8.11 -10.39 0.98
N ASN A 62 -6.78 -10.56 1.09
CA ASN A 62 -5.82 -9.48 0.95
C ASN A 62 -5.81 -8.89 -0.46
N GLN A 63 -5.98 -9.72 -1.50
CA GLN A 63 -6.07 -9.25 -2.88
C GLN A 63 -7.28 -8.33 -3.08
N ILE A 64 -8.47 -8.78 -2.66
CA ILE A 64 -9.71 -7.98 -2.76
C ILE A 64 -9.59 -6.72 -1.91
N ARG A 65 -9.14 -6.85 -0.67
CA ARG A 65 -8.94 -5.71 0.25
C ARG A 65 -8.01 -4.66 -0.34
N THR A 66 -6.88 -5.06 -0.92
CA THR A 66 -5.88 -4.15 -1.50
C THR A 66 -6.46 -3.37 -2.68
N MET A 67 -7.22 -4.03 -3.56
CA MET A 67 -7.94 -3.35 -4.65
C MET A 67 -9.00 -2.39 -4.13
N CYS A 68 -9.81 -2.79 -3.14
CA CYS A 68 -10.80 -1.91 -2.53
C CYS A 68 -10.16 -0.71 -1.81
N VAL A 69 -9.03 -0.89 -1.13
CA VAL A 69 -8.23 0.20 -0.54
C VAL A 69 -7.74 1.17 -1.61
N GLY A 70 -7.35 0.67 -2.79
CA GLY A 70 -6.96 1.48 -3.94
C GLY A 70 -8.03 2.49 -4.34
N LEU A 71 -9.32 2.09 -4.34
CA LEU A 71 -10.45 2.98 -4.66
C LEU A 71 -10.52 4.20 -3.74
N ILE A 72 -10.12 4.05 -2.47
CA ILE A 72 -10.25 5.06 -1.42
C ILE A 72 -8.96 5.87 -1.26
N THR A 73 -7.84 5.36 -1.75
CA THR A 73 -6.51 5.96 -1.51
C THR A 73 -6.40 7.41 -2.01
N GLY A 74 -7.18 7.79 -3.03
CA GLY A 74 -7.27 9.16 -3.56
C GLY A 74 -7.88 10.19 -2.61
N THR A 75 -8.68 9.77 -1.64
CA THR A 75 -9.40 10.65 -0.68
C THR A 75 -8.45 11.61 0.05
N GLY A 76 -7.31 11.11 0.54
CA GLY A 76 -6.33 11.96 1.24
C GLY A 76 -5.80 13.10 0.38
N ASN A 77 -5.53 12.83 -0.90
CA ASN A 77 -5.08 13.83 -1.86
C ASN A 77 -6.18 14.87 -2.17
N GLN A 78 -7.45 14.43 -2.26
CA GLN A 78 -8.57 15.35 -2.47
C GLN A 78 -8.78 16.26 -1.27
N VAL A 79 -8.78 15.70 -0.04
CA VAL A 79 -8.87 16.47 1.20
C VAL A 79 -7.74 17.52 1.27
N ALA A 80 -6.49 17.11 1.04
CA ALA A 80 -5.34 18.02 1.05
C ALA A 80 -5.47 19.14 -0.01
N THR A 81 -5.97 18.81 -1.20
CA THR A 81 -6.21 19.75 -2.28
C THR A 81 -7.29 20.77 -1.92
N VAL A 82 -8.44 20.30 -1.39
CA VAL A 82 -9.58 21.15 -1.01
C VAL A 82 -9.17 22.14 0.07
N VAL A 83 -8.54 21.66 1.14
CA VAL A 83 -8.05 22.51 2.23
C VAL A 83 -7.06 23.55 1.73
N SER A 84 -6.07 23.13 0.94
CA SER A 84 -5.01 24.04 0.46
C SER A 84 -5.53 25.12 -0.50
N ARG A 85 -6.52 24.79 -1.34
CA ARG A 85 -7.18 25.78 -2.21
C ARG A 85 -8.03 26.78 -1.43
N ALA A 86 -8.78 26.27 -0.44
CA ALA A 86 -9.59 27.13 0.42
C ALA A 86 -8.71 28.10 1.24
N ASP A 87 -7.61 27.62 1.81
CA ASP A 87 -6.62 28.45 2.51
C ASP A 87 -6.06 29.55 1.61
N LYS A 88 -5.69 29.21 0.35
CA LYS A 88 -5.19 30.19 -0.62
C LYS A 88 -6.22 31.26 -0.96
N GLN A 89 -7.51 30.91 -0.94
CA GLN A 89 -8.64 31.81 -1.26
C GLN A 89 -9.22 32.51 -0.04
N GLY A 90 -8.70 32.27 1.18
CA GLY A 90 -9.27 32.80 2.42
C GLY A 90 -10.67 32.29 2.73
N ARG A 91 -11.04 31.09 2.21
CA ARG A 91 -12.37 30.49 2.35
C ARG A 91 -12.35 29.31 3.33
N ARG A 92 -13.53 28.99 3.90
CA ARG A 92 -13.67 27.77 4.72
C ARG A 92 -13.82 26.54 3.85
N SER A 93 -13.11 25.46 4.18
CA SER A 93 -13.12 24.19 3.44
C SER A 93 -14.04 23.12 4.04
N GLU A 94 -14.62 23.36 5.22
CA GLU A 94 -15.30 22.34 6.02
C GLU A 94 -16.41 21.59 5.28
N ALA A 95 -17.25 22.30 4.55
CA ALA A 95 -18.35 21.68 3.80
C ALA A 95 -17.86 20.79 2.67
N GLN A 96 -16.81 21.24 1.94
CA GLN A 96 -16.22 20.48 0.85
C GLN A 96 -15.47 19.24 1.36
N VAL A 97 -14.74 19.37 2.47
CA VAL A 97 -14.07 18.22 3.11
C VAL A 97 -15.09 17.19 3.58
N ARG A 98 -16.19 17.63 4.23
CA ARG A 98 -17.29 16.72 4.62
C ARG A 98 -17.86 15.97 3.43
N GLU A 99 -18.03 16.63 2.31
CA GLU A 99 -18.58 16.02 1.09
C GLU A 99 -17.64 14.95 0.52
N VAL A 100 -16.33 15.24 0.42
CA VAL A 100 -15.31 14.28 0.00
C VAL A 100 -15.33 13.05 0.93
N VAL A 101 -15.34 13.25 2.25
CA VAL A 101 -15.35 12.14 3.22
C VAL A 101 -16.64 11.31 3.15
N ARG A 102 -17.81 11.94 2.94
CA ARG A 102 -19.09 11.23 2.72
C ARG A 102 -19.04 10.34 1.47
N SER A 103 -18.57 10.92 0.36
CA SER A 103 -18.40 10.19 -0.91
C SER A 103 -17.49 8.98 -0.73
N SER A 104 -16.38 9.15 -0.02
CA SER A 104 -15.44 8.06 0.28
C SER A 104 -16.06 6.98 1.16
N PHE A 105 -16.89 7.32 2.17
CA PHE A 105 -17.61 6.33 2.97
C PHE A 105 -18.64 5.56 2.15
N LEU A 106 -19.34 6.22 1.22
CA LEU A 106 -20.25 5.54 0.31
C LEU A 106 -19.51 4.53 -0.57
N ILE A 107 -18.41 4.96 -1.21
CA ILE A 107 -17.58 4.09 -2.06
C ILE A 107 -17.02 2.93 -1.23
N ALA A 108 -16.52 3.20 -0.02
CA ALA A 108 -16.02 2.18 0.91
C ALA A 108 -17.09 1.15 1.28
N THR A 109 -18.33 1.61 1.52
CA THR A 109 -19.45 0.72 1.86
C THR A 109 -19.80 -0.18 0.69
N LEU A 110 -19.96 0.39 -0.50
CA LEU A 110 -20.27 -0.38 -1.70
C LEU A 110 -19.13 -1.36 -2.04
N ALA A 111 -17.87 -0.90 -1.99
CA ALA A 111 -16.71 -1.75 -2.25
C ALA A 111 -16.57 -2.85 -1.18
N GLY A 112 -16.85 -2.56 0.09
CA GLY A 112 -16.82 -3.53 1.17
C GLY A 112 -17.86 -4.64 1.02
N VAL A 113 -19.10 -4.27 0.70
CA VAL A 113 -20.19 -5.23 0.45
C VAL A 113 -19.91 -6.06 -0.79
N LEU A 114 -19.56 -5.43 -1.92
CA LEU A 114 -19.26 -6.14 -3.17
C LEU A 114 -18.01 -7.01 -3.05
N GLY A 115 -16.96 -6.51 -2.39
CA GLY A 115 -15.74 -7.27 -2.15
C GLY A 115 -15.97 -8.46 -1.21
N GLY A 116 -16.79 -8.29 -0.16
CA GLY A 116 -17.19 -9.39 0.72
C GLY A 116 -18.01 -10.46 -0.02
N ALA A 117 -18.98 -10.04 -0.83
CA ALA A 117 -19.75 -10.95 -1.67
C ALA A 117 -18.86 -11.68 -2.70
N LEU A 118 -17.91 -10.97 -3.32
CA LEU A 118 -16.93 -11.56 -4.22
C LEU A 118 -16.04 -12.59 -3.51
N LEU A 119 -15.57 -12.31 -2.30
CA LEU A 119 -14.78 -13.24 -1.51
C LEU A 119 -15.53 -14.54 -1.24
N ILE A 120 -16.79 -14.43 -0.81
CA ILE A 120 -17.66 -15.59 -0.59
C ILE A 120 -17.90 -16.36 -1.89
N GLY A 121 -18.22 -15.65 -2.98
CA GLY A 121 -18.44 -16.24 -4.31
C GLY A 121 -17.22 -17.00 -4.83
N LEU A 122 -16.02 -16.44 -4.66
CA LEU A 122 -14.76 -17.11 -5.01
C LEU A 122 -14.57 -18.39 -4.20
N GLY A 123 -14.92 -18.40 -2.91
CA GLY A 123 -14.89 -19.61 -2.08
C GLY A 123 -15.72 -20.76 -2.65
N TRP A 124 -16.81 -20.45 -3.37
CA TRP A 124 -17.61 -21.44 -4.07
C TRP A 124 -17.04 -21.77 -5.45
N ALA A 125 -16.53 -20.78 -6.18
CA ALA A 125 -16.00 -20.95 -7.55
C ALA A 125 -14.71 -21.77 -7.59
N LEU A 126 -13.88 -21.75 -6.56
CA LEU A 126 -12.60 -22.46 -6.49
C LEU A 126 -12.74 -23.98 -6.64
N ARG A 127 -13.91 -24.55 -6.34
CA ARG A 127 -14.17 -25.98 -6.60
C ARG A 127 -14.05 -26.36 -8.08
N TRP A 128 -14.39 -25.41 -8.97
CA TRP A 128 -14.33 -25.64 -10.42
C TRP A 128 -12.93 -25.43 -10.99
N LEU A 129 -12.03 -24.83 -10.18
CA LEU A 129 -10.62 -24.59 -10.54
C LEU A 129 -9.68 -25.71 -10.07
N GLY A 130 -10.23 -26.87 -9.65
CA GLY A 130 -9.44 -28.04 -9.30
C GLY A 130 -8.74 -27.98 -7.93
N GLN A 131 -9.18 -27.07 -7.03
CA GLN A 131 -8.67 -27.03 -5.67
C GLN A 131 -9.15 -28.23 -4.85
N ASP A 132 -8.28 -28.73 -3.95
CA ASP A 132 -8.59 -29.85 -3.07
C ASP A 132 -9.84 -29.55 -2.23
N ALA A 133 -10.82 -30.46 -2.29
CA ALA A 133 -12.08 -30.35 -1.58
C ALA A 133 -11.90 -30.26 -0.04
N ALA A 134 -10.90 -30.95 0.52
CA ALA A 134 -10.61 -30.93 1.96
C ALA A 134 -10.02 -29.57 2.38
N VAL A 135 -9.21 -28.93 1.55
CA VAL A 135 -8.69 -27.56 1.77
C VAL A 135 -9.84 -26.55 1.68
N LEU A 136 -10.70 -26.67 0.67
CA LEU A 136 -11.84 -25.78 0.48
C LEU A 136 -12.88 -25.90 1.61
N ALA A 137 -13.10 -27.08 2.16
CA ALA A 137 -14.00 -27.29 3.29
C ALA A 137 -13.63 -26.45 4.52
N GLN A 138 -12.33 -26.19 4.71
CA GLN A 138 -11.81 -25.36 5.81
C GLN A 138 -11.62 -23.89 5.41
N ALA A 139 -11.24 -23.61 4.16
CA ALA A 139 -11.04 -22.25 3.68
C ALA A 139 -12.36 -21.44 3.60
N ARG A 140 -13.46 -22.07 3.14
CA ARG A 140 -14.77 -21.39 2.99
C ARG A 140 -15.32 -20.78 4.25
N PRO A 141 -15.43 -21.49 5.39
CA PRO A 141 -15.90 -20.89 6.64
C PRO A 141 -15.03 -19.68 7.05
N MET A 142 -13.71 -19.77 6.88
CA MET A 142 -12.81 -18.66 7.15
C MET A 142 -13.05 -17.47 6.20
N MET A 143 -13.28 -17.71 4.91
CA MET A 143 -13.60 -16.65 3.94
C MET A 143 -14.94 -15.96 4.29
N VAL A 144 -15.94 -16.72 4.68
CA VAL A 144 -17.22 -16.19 5.15
C VAL A 144 -17.04 -15.36 6.43
N ALA A 145 -16.18 -15.78 7.34
CA ALA A 145 -15.86 -15.06 8.58
C ALA A 145 -15.06 -13.76 8.33
N LEU A 146 -14.20 -13.73 7.30
CA LEU A 146 -13.41 -12.56 6.89
C LEU A 146 -14.24 -11.52 6.11
N ALA A 147 -15.24 -11.96 5.35
CA ALA A 147 -16.01 -11.11 4.43
C ALA A 147 -16.65 -9.89 5.13
N PRO A 148 -17.35 -10.01 6.27
CA PRO A 148 -17.92 -8.85 6.96
C PRO A 148 -16.86 -7.88 7.49
N GLY A 149 -15.64 -8.35 7.79
CA GLY A 149 -14.52 -7.52 8.23
C GLY A 149 -14.01 -6.55 7.17
N LEU A 150 -14.29 -6.82 5.89
CA LEU A 150 -13.85 -5.93 4.80
C LEU A 150 -14.50 -4.54 4.91
N LEU A 151 -15.75 -4.47 5.33
CA LEU A 151 -16.49 -3.22 5.46
C LEU A 151 -15.86 -2.27 6.50
N PRO A 152 -15.71 -2.64 7.79
CA PRO A 152 -15.07 -1.76 8.77
C PRO A 152 -13.57 -1.53 8.47
N CYS A 153 -12.88 -2.46 7.82
CA CYS A 153 -11.53 -2.26 7.32
C CYS A 153 -11.47 -1.07 6.33
N LEU A 154 -12.38 -0.99 5.38
CA LEU A 154 -12.44 0.10 4.41
C LEU A 154 -12.89 1.42 5.05
N TRP A 155 -13.81 1.41 5.99
CA TRP A 155 -14.17 2.60 6.76
C TRP A 155 -12.99 3.15 7.57
N PHE A 156 -12.20 2.28 8.18
CA PHE A 156 -10.95 2.68 8.82
C PHE A 156 -9.99 3.32 7.83
N GLN A 157 -9.87 2.78 6.61
CA GLN A 157 -9.03 3.36 5.57
C GLN A 157 -9.52 4.74 5.10
N VAL A 158 -10.83 5.00 5.05
CA VAL A 158 -11.35 6.35 4.78
C VAL A 158 -10.88 7.33 5.85
N LEU A 159 -11.06 6.99 7.14
CA LEU A 159 -10.59 7.83 8.24
C LEU A 159 -9.07 8.05 8.21
N ARG A 160 -8.33 7.00 7.90
CA ARG A 160 -6.87 7.07 7.73
C ARG A 160 -6.50 8.07 6.64
N GLN A 161 -7.09 7.97 5.45
CA GLN A 161 -6.82 8.90 4.36
C GLN A 161 -7.24 10.33 4.71
N TYR A 162 -8.36 10.49 5.40
CA TYR A 162 -8.84 11.78 5.89
C TYR A 162 -7.83 12.44 6.85
N THR A 163 -7.36 11.72 7.88
CA THR A 163 -6.39 12.26 8.85
C THR A 163 -5.02 12.54 8.22
N ILE A 164 -4.57 11.72 7.27
CA ILE A 164 -3.34 11.93 6.49
C ILE A 164 -3.49 13.18 5.61
N GLY A 165 -4.64 13.34 4.92
CA GLY A 165 -4.96 14.50 4.09
C GLY A 165 -4.94 15.83 4.87
N LEU A 166 -5.37 15.80 6.14
CA LEU A 166 -5.28 16.91 7.08
C LEU A 166 -3.93 17.03 7.79
N GLN A 167 -2.95 16.19 7.42
CA GLN A 167 -1.60 16.14 8.01
C GLN A 167 -1.57 15.86 9.53
N ARG A 168 -2.50 15.01 10.02
CA ARG A 168 -2.63 14.64 11.44
C ARG A 168 -2.72 13.12 11.65
N PRO A 169 -1.65 12.35 11.30
CA PRO A 169 -1.68 10.88 11.38
C PRO A 169 -1.32 10.30 12.78
N GLN A 170 -1.10 11.13 13.83
CA GLN A 170 -0.51 10.68 15.10
C GLN A 170 -1.37 9.62 15.82
N ALA A 171 -2.68 9.78 15.85
CA ALA A 171 -3.60 8.82 16.47
C ALA A 171 -3.63 7.46 15.74
N LEU A 172 -3.28 7.45 14.46
CA LEU A 172 -3.28 6.26 13.61
C LEU A 172 -2.33 5.18 14.11
N LEU A 173 -1.10 5.55 14.49
CA LEU A 173 -0.08 4.60 14.95
C LEU A 173 -0.50 3.90 16.24
N LEU A 174 -0.99 4.67 17.23
CA LEU A 174 -1.42 4.11 18.51
C LEU A 174 -2.55 3.09 18.34
N VAL A 175 -3.56 3.44 17.53
CA VAL A 175 -4.71 2.55 17.25
C VAL A 175 -4.25 1.30 16.51
N THR A 176 -3.32 1.43 15.56
CA THR A 176 -2.83 0.26 14.80
C THR A 176 -1.97 -0.66 15.67
N LEU A 177 -1.10 -0.13 16.54
CA LEU A 177 -0.35 -0.96 17.47
C LEU A 177 -1.27 -1.70 18.45
N GLY A 178 -2.30 -1.00 18.97
CA GLY A 178 -3.32 -1.64 19.80
C GLY A 178 -4.06 -2.75 19.07
N SER A 179 -4.33 -2.58 17.77
CA SER A 179 -5.00 -3.61 16.97
C SER A 179 -4.17 -4.89 16.79
N VAL A 180 -2.82 -4.78 16.75
CA VAL A 180 -1.94 -5.96 16.69
C VAL A 180 -2.08 -6.83 17.94
N ALA A 181 -1.99 -6.22 19.11
CA ALA A 181 -2.15 -6.94 20.39
C ALA A 181 -3.57 -7.53 20.52
N LEU A 182 -4.59 -6.75 20.16
CA LEU A 182 -5.98 -7.19 20.18
C LEU A 182 -6.21 -8.36 19.22
N ASN A 183 -5.62 -8.33 18.03
CA ASN A 183 -5.72 -9.43 17.06
C ASN A 183 -5.14 -10.73 17.61
N LEU A 184 -3.97 -10.68 18.24
CA LEU A 184 -3.35 -11.85 18.86
C LEU A 184 -4.26 -12.46 19.92
N VAL A 185 -4.76 -11.63 20.85
CA VAL A 185 -5.62 -12.08 21.95
C VAL A 185 -6.93 -12.68 21.43
N LEU A 186 -7.62 -12.00 20.54
CA LEU A 186 -8.90 -12.48 19.99
C LEU A 186 -8.71 -13.71 19.10
N ALA A 187 -7.63 -13.78 18.30
CA ALA A 187 -7.37 -14.95 17.48
C ALA A 187 -7.14 -16.18 18.35
N LEU A 188 -6.35 -16.08 19.41
CA LEU A 188 -6.14 -17.18 20.38
C LEU A 188 -7.44 -17.54 21.09
N ALA A 189 -8.22 -16.56 21.53
CA ALA A 189 -9.48 -16.78 22.23
C ALA A 189 -10.49 -17.54 21.36
N PHE A 190 -10.69 -17.14 20.09
CA PHE A 190 -11.61 -17.82 19.18
C PHE A 190 -11.06 -19.13 18.60
N MET A 191 -9.72 -19.27 18.49
CA MET A 191 -9.14 -20.54 18.08
C MET A 191 -9.34 -21.64 19.09
N HIS A 192 -9.10 -21.34 20.38
CA HIS A 192 -9.05 -22.35 21.45
C HIS A 192 -10.31 -22.35 22.34
N GLY A 193 -11.22 -21.40 22.15
CA GLY A 193 -12.44 -21.31 22.96
C GLY A 193 -12.21 -20.75 24.37
N TRP A 194 -11.30 -19.78 24.55
CA TRP A 194 -11.03 -19.16 25.84
C TRP A 194 -12.22 -18.29 26.33
N ALA A 195 -12.33 -18.12 27.63
CA ALA A 195 -13.34 -17.29 28.27
C ALA A 195 -14.81 -17.64 27.90
N GLY A 196 -15.09 -18.91 27.61
CA GLY A 196 -16.45 -19.37 27.27
C GLY A 196 -16.83 -19.13 25.81
N LEU A 197 -15.91 -18.69 24.96
CA LEU A 197 -16.13 -18.54 23.52
C LEU A 197 -16.09 -19.93 22.84
N PRO A 198 -16.78 -20.11 21.70
CA PRO A 198 -16.71 -21.35 20.95
C PRO A 198 -15.29 -21.54 20.34
N ALA A 199 -14.76 -22.76 20.43
CA ALA A 199 -13.51 -23.14 19.78
C ALA A 199 -13.76 -23.29 18.26
N LEU A 200 -13.45 -22.25 17.49
CA LEU A 200 -13.71 -22.19 16.05
C LEU A 200 -12.50 -22.61 15.19
N GLY A 201 -11.36 -22.94 15.81
CA GLY A 201 -10.13 -23.30 15.10
C GLY A 201 -9.73 -22.25 14.05
N LEU A 202 -9.55 -22.68 12.81
CA LEU A 202 -9.15 -21.80 11.70
C LEU A 202 -10.16 -20.67 11.43
N THR A 203 -11.46 -20.95 11.50
CA THR A 203 -12.52 -19.93 11.32
C THR A 203 -12.44 -18.85 12.40
N GLY A 204 -11.97 -19.20 13.60
CA GLY A 204 -11.74 -18.28 14.71
C GLY A 204 -10.76 -17.16 14.36
N VAL A 205 -9.72 -17.42 13.58
CA VAL A 205 -8.79 -16.40 13.08
C VAL A 205 -9.52 -15.40 12.17
N GLY A 206 -10.43 -15.88 11.31
CA GLY A 206 -11.24 -15.01 10.44
C GLY A 206 -12.21 -14.12 11.22
N VAL A 207 -12.90 -14.69 12.22
CA VAL A 207 -13.81 -13.96 13.11
C VAL A 207 -13.05 -12.90 13.91
N ALA A 208 -11.90 -13.27 14.51
CA ALA A 208 -11.04 -12.35 15.24
C ALA A 208 -10.61 -11.18 14.37
N THR A 209 -10.12 -11.45 13.15
CA THR A 209 -9.68 -10.42 12.22
C THR A 209 -10.82 -9.44 11.87
N SER A 210 -12.02 -9.94 11.60
CA SER A 210 -13.20 -9.11 11.31
C SER A 210 -13.60 -8.24 12.51
N LEU A 211 -13.58 -8.81 13.71
CA LEU A 211 -13.89 -8.09 14.94
C LEU A 211 -12.82 -7.03 15.25
N VAL A 212 -11.55 -7.34 15.05
CA VAL A 212 -10.44 -6.37 15.20
C VAL A 212 -10.63 -5.19 14.26
N PHE A 213 -10.99 -5.40 13.00
CA PHE A 213 -11.25 -4.30 12.07
C PHE A 213 -12.41 -3.42 12.54
N LEU A 214 -13.49 -4.03 13.06
CA LEU A 214 -14.64 -3.30 13.59
C LEU A 214 -14.27 -2.47 14.83
N LEU A 215 -13.58 -3.07 15.79
CA LEU A 215 -13.15 -2.39 17.02
C LEU A 215 -12.11 -1.29 16.71
N THR A 216 -11.15 -1.56 15.84
CA THR A 216 -10.15 -0.59 15.39
C THR A 216 -10.79 0.62 14.72
N PHE A 217 -11.77 0.39 13.84
CA PHE A 217 -12.57 1.46 13.24
C PHE A 217 -13.32 2.26 14.30
N GLY A 218 -14.03 1.59 15.22
CA GLY A 218 -14.82 2.25 16.27
C GLY A 218 -13.96 3.12 17.19
N VAL A 219 -12.82 2.60 17.64
CA VAL A 219 -11.87 3.37 18.49
C VAL A 219 -11.31 4.56 17.72
N PHE A 220 -10.88 4.35 16.47
CA PHE A 220 -10.30 5.43 15.65
C PHE A 220 -11.36 6.49 15.31
N TRP A 221 -12.59 6.09 14.99
CA TRP A 221 -13.71 7.00 14.80
C TRP A 221 -13.96 7.86 16.04
N ALA A 222 -14.02 7.25 17.24
CA ALA A 222 -14.21 7.95 18.49
C ALA A 222 -13.10 8.96 18.78
N MET A 223 -11.83 8.58 18.52
CA MET A 223 -10.68 9.47 18.68
C MET A 223 -10.72 10.66 17.72
N VAL A 224 -10.98 10.40 16.44
CA VAL A 224 -11.10 11.45 15.41
C VAL A 224 -12.26 12.41 15.71
N ARG A 225 -13.37 11.88 16.18
CA ARG A 225 -14.54 12.69 16.53
C ARG A 225 -14.31 13.58 17.74
N ARG A 226 -13.49 13.13 18.72
CA ARG A 226 -13.15 13.91 19.93
C ARG A 226 -12.10 14.98 19.67
N ASP A 227 -11.33 14.89 18.59
CA ASP A 227 -10.35 15.92 18.23
C ASP A 227 -11.11 17.17 17.72
N PRO A 228 -10.91 18.36 18.33
CA PRO A 228 -11.65 19.58 17.96
C PRO A 228 -11.47 20.00 16.50
N LYS A 229 -10.29 19.71 15.91
CA LYS A 229 -9.96 20.10 14.53
C LYS A 229 -10.40 19.06 13.51
N LEU A 230 -10.32 17.78 13.86
CA LEU A 230 -10.76 16.68 12.98
C LEU A 230 -12.27 16.49 13.08
N GLY A 231 -12.84 16.49 14.28
CA GLY A 231 -14.27 16.27 14.51
C GLY A 231 -15.17 17.29 13.82
N ALA A 232 -14.74 18.54 13.70
CA ALA A 232 -15.49 19.61 13.05
C ALA A 232 -15.82 19.33 11.57
N THR A 233 -14.94 18.63 10.87
CA THR A 233 -15.09 18.31 9.44
C THR A 233 -15.51 16.87 9.18
N LEU A 234 -15.66 16.04 10.25
CA LEU A 234 -16.14 14.68 10.13
C LEU A 234 -17.65 14.67 9.88
N PRO A 235 -18.18 13.97 8.85
CA PRO A 235 -19.60 13.93 8.57
C PRO A 235 -20.35 13.11 9.65
N VAL A 236 -21.36 13.71 10.27
CA VAL A 236 -22.27 13.02 11.20
C VAL A 236 -23.38 12.29 10.44
N ARG A 237 -23.80 12.85 9.31
CA ARG A 237 -24.81 12.27 8.42
C ARG A 237 -24.14 11.80 7.13
N TRP A 238 -24.44 10.58 6.70
CA TRP A 238 -23.87 9.94 5.50
C TRP A 238 -24.59 10.36 4.21
N TRP A 239 -25.69 11.07 4.31
CA TRP A 239 -26.56 11.53 3.22
C TRP A 239 -26.90 13.01 3.40
N PRO A 240 -27.08 13.79 2.34
CA PRO A 240 -26.93 13.50 0.92
C PRO A 240 -25.48 13.49 0.45
N VAL A 241 -25.22 12.84 -0.70
CA VAL A 241 -23.93 12.77 -1.38
C VAL A 241 -24.08 13.27 -2.81
N HIS A 242 -23.15 14.13 -3.28
CA HIS A 242 -23.18 14.66 -4.62
C HIS A 242 -22.55 13.69 -5.62
N ARG A 243 -23.30 13.30 -6.65
CA ARG A 243 -22.84 12.35 -7.68
C ARG A 243 -21.52 12.78 -8.34
N ALA A 244 -21.32 14.09 -8.54
CA ALA A 244 -20.10 14.63 -9.13
C ALA A 244 -18.85 14.29 -8.29
N THR A 245 -18.92 14.44 -6.95
CA THR A 245 -17.83 14.15 -6.04
C THR A 245 -17.53 12.65 -6.03
N VAL A 246 -18.56 11.80 -5.98
CA VAL A 246 -18.39 10.33 -6.05
C VAL A 246 -17.70 9.95 -7.36
N TRP A 247 -18.12 10.53 -8.48
CA TRP A 247 -17.52 10.24 -9.79
C TRP A 247 -16.06 10.69 -9.87
N GLU A 248 -15.74 11.85 -9.31
CA GLU A 248 -14.35 12.33 -9.24
C GLU A 248 -13.48 11.38 -8.42
N GLU A 249 -13.96 10.91 -7.26
CA GLU A 249 -13.24 9.93 -6.44
C GLU A 249 -13.06 8.59 -7.14
N LEU A 250 -14.10 8.06 -7.77
CA LEU A 250 -14.01 6.81 -8.54
C LEU A 250 -13.03 6.96 -9.73
N ARG A 251 -13.06 8.11 -10.41
CA ARG A 251 -12.15 8.39 -11.53
C ARG A 251 -10.67 8.41 -11.09
N LEU A 252 -10.40 8.83 -9.86
CA LEU A 252 -9.05 8.81 -9.29
C LEU A 252 -8.71 7.46 -8.67
N GLY A 253 -9.65 6.85 -7.96
CA GLY A 253 -9.44 5.61 -7.19
C GLY A 253 -9.39 4.36 -8.06
N THR A 254 -10.20 4.27 -9.11
CA THR A 254 -10.22 3.07 -9.99
C THR A 254 -8.85 2.78 -10.61
N PRO A 255 -8.12 3.74 -11.22
CA PRO A 255 -6.78 3.46 -11.71
C PRO A 255 -5.80 3.04 -10.59
N ILE A 256 -5.95 3.57 -9.37
CA ILE A 256 -5.11 3.17 -8.23
C ILE A 256 -5.41 1.72 -7.83
N ALA A 257 -6.69 1.35 -7.76
CA ALA A 257 -7.12 -0.02 -7.48
C ALA A 257 -6.58 -1.02 -8.51
N LEU A 258 -6.65 -0.65 -9.79
CA LEU A 258 -6.12 -1.46 -10.89
C LEU A 258 -4.60 -1.55 -10.86
N THR A 259 -3.89 -0.48 -10.47
CA THR A 259 -2.43 -0.51 -10.27
C THR A 259 -2.07 -1.52 -9.19
N TYR A 260 -2.73 -1.47 -8.02
CA TYR A 260 -2.48 -2.42 -6.92
C TYR A 260 -2.84 -3.85 -7.30
N GLY A 261 -3.96 -4.05 -8.02
CA GLY A 261 -4.35 -5.36 -8.54
C GLY A 261 -3.35 -5.91 -9.56
N SER A 262 -2.86 -5.07 -10.46
CA SER A 262 -1.85 -5.42 -11.46
C SER A 262 -0.51 -5.80 -10.83
N GLU A 263 -0.07 -5.04 -9.83
CA GLU A 263 1.16 -5.32 -9.08
C GLU A 263 1.08 -6.64 -8.33
N ALA A 264 0.01 -6.85 -7.56
CA ALA A 264 -0.19 -8.10 -6.84
C ALA A 264 -0.36 -9.30 -7.80
N GLY A 265 -1.02 -9.11 -8.95
CA GLY A 265 -1.13 -10.11 -10.01
C GLY A 265 0.24 -10.49 -10.58
N MET A 266 1.11 -9.50 -10.82
CA MET A 266 2.48 -9.75 -11.30
C MET A 266 3.26 -10.61 -10.30
N PHE A 267 3.25 -10.29 -9.00
CA PHE A 267 3.92 -11.10 -8.00
C PHE A 267 3.36 -12.52 -7.90
N SER A 268 2.04 -12.69 -8.06
CA SER A 268 1.42 -14.01 -8.09
C SER A 268 1.89 -14.85 -9.30
N VAL A 269 1.99 -14.23 -10.48
CA VAL A 269 2.51 -14.90 -11.68
C VAL A 269 3.98 -15.28 -11.52
N LEU A 270 4.80 -14.40 -10.94
CA LEU A 270 6.21 -14.71 -10.67
C LEU A 270 6.38 -15.87 -9.67
N ALA A 271 5.53 -15.93 -8.63
CA ALA A 271 5.53 -17.07 -7.71
C ALA A 271 5.19 -18.39 -8.43
N LEU A 272 4.24 -18.38 -9.37
CA LEU A 272 3.95 -19.55 -10.22
C LEU A 272 5.13 -19.93 -11.10
N VAL A 273 5.81 -18.96 -11.71
CA VAL A 273 7.01 -19.21 -12.52
C VAL A 273 8.13 -19.82 -11.64
N MET A 274 8.32 -19.31 -10.42
CA MET A 274 9.30 -19.84 -9.46
C MET A 274 8.97 -21.28 -9.05
N GLY A 275 7.68 -21.57 -8.83
CA GLY A 275 7.21 -22.94 -8.59
C GLY A 275 7.49 -23.90 -9.75
N GLY A 276 7.35 -23.41 -11.00
CA GLY A 276 7.72 -24.15 -12.21
C GLY A 276 9.23 -24.41 -12.37
N ILE A 277 10.08 -23.57 -11.77
CA ILE A 277 11.54 -23.80 -11.74
C ILE A 277 11.89 -24.87 -10.71
N GLY A 278 11.22 -24.87 -9.54
CA GLY A 278 11.41 -25.90 -8.51
C GLY A 278 11.05 -25.44 -7.12
N ALA A 279 10.90 -26.39 -6.20
CA ALA A 279 10.51 -26.14 -4.81
C ALA A 279 11.52 -25.23 -4.07
N ALA A 280 12.82 -25.48 -4.23
CA ALA A 280 13.87 -24.67 -3.62
C ALA A 280 13.85 -23.21 -4.13
N ALA A 281 13.59 -23.00 -5.42
CA ALA A 281 13.44 -21.67 -6.02
C ALA A 281 12.22 -20.92 -5.43
N LEU A 282 11.08 -21.60 -5.30
CA LEU A 282 9.87 -21.03 -4.71
C LEU A 282 10.05 -20.70 -3.22
N ALA A 283 10.70 -21.58 -2.46
CA ALA A 283 11.01 -21.37 -1.04
C ALA A 283 11.90 -20.13 -0.88
N ALA A 284 13.01 -20.08 -1.62
CA ALA A 284 13.92 -18.92 -1.64
C ALA A 284 13.21 -17.61 -2.05
N HIS A 285 12.35 -17.66 -3.08
CA HIS A 285 11.54 -16.53 -3.51
C HIS A 285 10.66 -16.01 -2.35
N ASN A 286 9.92 -16.88 -1.68
CA ASN A 286 9.04 -16.48 -0.58
C ASN A 286 9.80 -15.80 0.57
N VAL A 287 10.97 -16.32 0.92
CA VAL A 287 11.83 -15.75 1.98
C VAL A 287 12.31 -14.35 1.57
N VAL A 288 12.95 -14.23 0.40
CA VAL A 288 13.52 -12.95 -0.03
C VAL A 288 12.41 -11.94 -0.34
N TYR A 289 11.27 -12.37 -0.89
CA TYR A 289 10.10 -11.53 -1.09
C TYR A 289 9.59 -10.95 0.23
N GLN A 290 9.53 -11.73 1.31
CA GLN A 290 9.09 -11.23 2.62
C GLN A 290 10.05 -10.14 3.15
N LEU A 291 11.36 -10.28 2.94
CA LEU A 291 12.34 -9.26 3.31
C LEU A 291 12.15 -7.97 2.51
N VAL A 292 12.01 -8.08 1.19
CA VAL A 292 11.73 -6.95 0.29
C VAL A 292 10.41 -6.28 0.65
N TYR A 293 9.37 -7.07 0.99
CA TYR A 293 8.05 -6.56 1.37
C TYR A 293 8.07 -5.72 2.65
N ILE A 294 8.94 -6.04 3.63
CA ILE A 294 9.11 -5.22 4.83
C ILE A 294 9.67 -3.83 4.47
N VAL A 295 10.68 -3.77 3.61
CA VAL A 295 11.29 -2.50 3.16
C VAL A 295 10.33 -1.69 2.29
N PHE A 296 9.59 -2.36 1.43
CA PHE A 296 8.50 -1.79 0.62
C PHE A 296 7.47 -1.02 1.45
N GLN A 297 7.15 -1.47 2.68
CA GLN A 297 6.20 -0.76 3.54
C GLN A 297 6.72 0.62 3.98
N VAL A 298 8.02 0.78 4.13
CA VAL A 298 8.64 2.10 4.39
C VAL A 298 8.51 3.01 3.17
N ALA A 299 8.75 2.46 1.96
CA ALA A 299 8.57 3.19 0.71
C ALA A 299 7.11 3.63 0.50
N ILE A 300 6.13 2.79 0.85
CA ILE A 300 4.70 3.18 0.87
C ILE A 300 4.46 4.36 1.81
N GLY A 301 5.03 4.36 3.01
CA GLY A 301 4.91 5.48 3.96
C GLY A 301 5.41 6.79 3.36
N LEU A 302 6.60 6.77 2.77
CA LEU A 302 7.20 7.91 2.05
C LEU A 302 6.35 8.35 0.85
N SER A 303 5.86 7.39 0.06
CA SER A 303 4.99 7.62 -1.10
C SER A 303 3.71 8.37 -0.73
N HIS A 304 3.03 7.93 0.34
CA HIS A 304 1.82 8.60 0.83
C HIS A 304 2.12 10.01 1.34
N GLY A 305 3.17 10.19 2.16
CA GLY A 305 3.59 11.49 2.65
C GLY A 305 3.92 12.47 1.51
N ALA A 306 4.75 12.03 0.56
CA ALA A 306 5.11 12.83 -0.61
C ALA A 306 3.89 13.19 -1.48
N SER A 307 2.99 12.22 -1.69
CA SER A 307 1.75 12.40 -2.46
C SER A 307 0.88 13.53 -1.89
N ILE A 308 0.69 13.57 -0.58
CA ILE A 308 -0.11 14.60 0.11
C ILE A 308 0.56 15.97 0.01
N LEU A 309 1.88 16.04 0.27
CA LEU A 309 2.63 17.31 0.19
C LEU A 309 2.65 17.87 -1.24
N VAL A 310 2.80 17.01 -2.25
CA VAL A 310 2.71 17.41 -3.67
C VAL A 310 1.30 17.90 -4.01
N SER A 311 0.24 17.22 -3.57
CA SER A 311 -1.14 17.68 -3.78
C SER A 311 -1.38 19.07 -3.18
N LYS A 312 -0.85 19.30 -1.97
CA LYS A 312 -0.93 20.59 -1.28
C LYS A 312 -0.18 21.68 -2.03
N ALA A 313 1.08 21.41 -2.41
CA ALA A 313 1.93 22.37 -3.12
C ALA A 313 1.33 22.76 -4.49
N VAL A 314 0.89 21.77 -5.26
CA VAL A 314 0.24 22.02 -6.57
C VAL A 314 -1.08 22.77 -6.43
N ALA A 315 -1.85 22.52 -5.36
CA ALA A 315 -3.09 23.27 -5.10
C ALA A 315 -2.86 24.75 -4.77
N ARG A 316 -1.64 25.10 -4.35
CA ARG A 316 -1.19 26.48 -4.08
C ARG A 316 -0.37 27.11 -5.18
N ASP A 317 -0.14 26.37 -6.30
CA ASP A 317 0.74 26.72 -7.41
C ASP A 317 2.23 26.85 -7.01
N GLU A 318 2.64 26.14 -5.93
CA GLU A 318 4.00 26.07 -5.42
C GLU A 318 4.80 24.94 -6.10
N PHE A 319 5.00 25.02 -7.42
CA PHE A 319 5.60 23.93 -8.22
C PHE A 319 7.05 23.63 -7.85
N ALA A 320 7.83 24.64 -7.47
CA ALA A 320 9.20 24.46 -6.97
C ALA A 320 9.23 23.65 -5.68
N HIS A 321 8.27 23.88 -4.76
CA HIS A 321 8.11 23.12 -3.54
C HIS A 321 7.73 21.66 -3.84
N ALA A 322 6.77 21.42 -4.75
CA ALA A 322 6.41 20.07 -5.19
C ALA A 322 7.62 19.30 -5.73
N ARG A 323 8.49 19.96 -6.50
CA ARG A 323 9.74 19.38 -7.02
C ARG A 323 10.75 19.08 -5.91
N SER A 324 10.86 19.94 -4.90
CA SER A 324 11.71 19.75 -3.73
C SER A 324 11.28 18.51 -2.94
N VAL A 325 9.99 18.38 -2.63
CA VAL A 325 9.39 17.23 -1.93
C VAL A 325 9.64 15.93 -2.70
N ALA A 326 9.44 15.91 -4.03
CA ALA A 326 9.69 14.74 -4.84
C ALA A 326 11.14 14.25 -4.76
N ARG A 327 12.11 15.18 -4.91
CA ARG A 327 13.54 14.85 -4.81
C ARG A 327 13.93 14.38 -3.42
N LEU A 328 13.33 14.96 -2.39
CA LEU A 328 13.61 14.60 -1.00
C LEU A 328 13.06 13.21 -0.67
N ALA A 329 11.85 12.88 -1.13
CA ALA A 329 11.26 11.55 -0.96
C ALA A 329 12.12 10.48 -1.63
N LEU A 330 12.58 10.72 -2.86
CA LEU A 330 13.49 9.81 -3.57
C LEU A 330 14.82 9.62 -2.85
N ARG A 331 15.40 10.70 -2.27
CA ARG A 331 16.63 10.61 -1.48
C ARG A 331 16.44 9.79 -0.21
N TYR A 332 15.35 10.01 0.52
CA TYR A 332 15.07 9.24 1.74
C TYR A 332 14.83 7.76 1.42
N ALA A 333 14.10 7.47 0.34
CA ALA A 333 13.94 6.10 -0.12
C ALA A 333 15.28 5.45 -0.48
N ALA A 334 16.15 6.16 -1.22
CA ALA A 334 17.48 5.69 -1.57
C ALA A 334 18.37 5.43 -0.33
N VAL A 335 18.30 6.29 0.70
CA VAL A 335 19.03 6.08 1.95
C VAL A 335 18.54 4.83 2.68
N VAL A 336 17.21 4.66 2.80
CA VAL A 336 16.63 3.48 3.47
C VAL A 336 17.03 2.20 2.73
N THR A 337 16.89 2.17 1.41
CA THR A 337 17.27 1.00 0.60
C THR A 337 18.77 0.73 0.62
N ALA A 338 19.62 1.77 0.66
CA ALA A 338 21.06 1.62 0.80
C ALA A 338 21.45 1.02 2.16
N LEU A 339 20.86 1.50 3.26
CA LEU A 339 21.10 0.95 4.59
C LEU A 339 20.64 -0.51 4.70
N THR A 340 19.49 -0.84 4.11
CA THR A 340 18.99 -2.22 4.07
C THR A 340 19.88 -3.10 3.20
N GLY A 341 20.30 -2.61 2.02
CA GLY A 341 21.24 -3.31 1.14
C GLY A 341 22.58 -3.56 1.83
N LEU A 342 23.08 -2.58 2.60
CA LEU A 342 24.31 -2.75 3.39
C LEU A 342 24.14 -3.85 4.44
N ALA A 343 22.99 -3.93 5.12
CA ALA A 343 22.70 -5.00 6.07
C ALA A 343 22.68 -6.38 5.37
N TYR A 344 22.14 -6.47 4.16
CA TYR A 344 22.13 -7.72 3.37
C TYR A 344 23.54 -8.15 2.95
N VAL A 345 24.42 -7.19 2.65
CA VAL A 345 25.84 -7.46 2.31
C VAL A 345 26.64 -7.90 3.52
N LEU A 346 26.49 -7.19 4.66
CA LEU A 346 27.33 -7.41 5.85
C LEU A 346 26.91 -8.64 6.66
N ALA A 347 25.62 -8.98 6.65
CA ALA A 347 25.07 -10.01 7.51
C ALA A 347 23.98 -10.87 6.82
N PRO A 348 24.24 -11.45 5.63
CA PRO A 348 23.23 -12.18 4.88
C PRO A 348 22.66 -13.37 5.65
N GLY A 349 23.51 -14.12 6.36
CA GLY A 349 23.10 -15.25 7.19
C GLY A 349 22.18 -14.83 8.34
N TRP A 350 22.44 -13.70 8.99
CA TRP A 350 21.56 -13.19 10.06
C TRP A 350 20.18 -12.78 9.55
N VAL A 351 20.13 -12.24 8.34
CA VAL A 351 18.88 -11.80 7.69
C VAL A 351 18.04 -13.00 7.24
N LEU A 352 18.67 -14.07 6.75
CA LEU A 352 17.98 -15.23 6.20
C LEU A 352 17.62 -16.28 7.29
N ARG A 353 18.43 -16.42 8.34
CA ARG A 353 18.22 -17.43 9.42
C ARG A 353 16.80 -17.49 10.00
N PRO A 354 16.10 -16.38 10.27
CA PRO A 354 14.75 -16.44 10.84
C PRO A 354 13.72 -17.11 9.92
N PHE A 355 14.02 -17.25 8.63
CA PHE A 355 13.08 -17.69 7.60
C PHE A 355 13.45 -19.02 6.95
N LEU A 356 14.69 -19.50 7.14
CA LEU A 356 15.16 -20.76 6.60
C LEU A 356 15.27 -21.78 7.74
N THR A 357 14.66 -22.94 7.56
CA THR A 357 14.81 -24.08 8.46
C THR A 357 16.14 -24.79 8.17
N ASP A 358 16.84 -25.18 9.24
CA ASP A 358 18.08 -25.94 9.12
C ASP A 358 17.86 -27.22 8.29
N GLY A 359 18.53 -27.31 7.14
CA GLY A 359 18.57 -28.54 6.32
C GLY A 359 18.27 -28.34 4.82
N ASP A 360 17.77 -27.20 4.35
CA ASP A 360 17.53 -26.98 2.92
C ASP A 360 18.62 -26.10 2.28
N ALA A 361 19.84 -26.69 2.15
CA ALA A 361 21.00 -26.02 1.56
C ALA A 361 20.75 -25.51 0.13
N ALA A 362 19.86 -26.17 -0.63
CA ALA A 362 19.52 -25.74 -2.00
C ALA A 362 18.71 -24.44 -1.98
N ALA A 363 17.71 -24.32 -1.11
CA ALA A 363 16.94 -23.09 -0.96
C ALA A 363 17.79 -21.94 -0.40
N GLU A 364 18.69 -22.24 0.54
CA GLU A 364 19.62 -21.25 1.10
C GLU A 364 20.55 -20.67 0.04
N HIS A 365 21.16 -21.51 -0.80
CA HIS A 365 22.02 -21.06 -1.91
C HIS A 365 21.27 -20.15 -2.88
N VAL A 366 20.05 -20.53 -3.28
CA VAL A 366 19.22 -19.70 -4.15
C VAL A 366 18.83 -18.40 -3.44
N ALA A 367 18.46 -18.44 -2.16
CA ALA A 367 18.08 -17.24 -1.38
C ALA A 367 19.24 -16.25 -1.28
N HIS A 368 20.48 -16.71 -1.08
CA HIS A 368 21.65 -15.86 -1.12
C HIS A 368 21.82 -15.17 -2.48
N THR A 369 21.64 -15.90 -3.58
CA THR A 369 21.71 -15.32 -4.93
C THR A 369 20.62 -14.26 -5.15
N LEU A 370 19.36 -14.57 -4.73
CA LEU A 370 18.25 -13.64 -4.84
C LEU A 370 18.43 -12.40 -3.97
N LEU A 371 19.09 -12.54 -2.82
CA LEU A 371 19.35 -11.41 -1.91
C LEU A 371 20.24 -10.35 -2.58
N TRP A 372 21.27 -10.77 -3.35
CA TRP A 372 22.07 -9.86 -4.13
C TRP A 372 21.28 -9.11 -5.21
N VAL A 373 20.39 -9.81 -5.90
CA VAL A 373 19.49 -9.17 -6.89
C VAL A 373 18.52 -8.23 -6.19
N ALA A 374 18.03 -8.60 -5.00
CA ALA A 374 17.10 -7.80 -4.19
C ALA A 374 17.70 -6.44 -3.79
N ILE A 375 19.01 -6.34 -3.54
CA ILE A 375 19.68 -5.06 -3.22
C ILE A 375 19.45 -4.03 -4.33
N ALA A 376 19.69 -4.39 -5.57
CA ALA A 376 19.47 -3.50 -6.71
C ALA A 376 17.96 -3.26 -6.98
N LEU A 377 17.15 -4.34 -6.89
CA LEU A 377 15.72 -4.31 -7.14
C LEU A 377 15.00 -3.33 -6.20
N GLN A 378 15.34 -3.30 -4.92
CA GLN A 378 14.71 -2.43 -3.93
C GLN A 378 14.84 -0.93 -4.23
N PHE A 379 15.93 -0.49 -4.89
CA PHE A 379 16.06 0.89 -5.34
C PHE A 379 15.00 1.24 -6.40
N PHE A 380 14.78 0.34 -7.34
CA PHE A 380 13.79 0.54 -8.40
C PHE A 380 12.37 0.45 -7.85
N ASP A 381 12.12 -0.50 -6.94
CA ASP A 381 10.84 -0.66 -6.28
C ASP A 381 10.47 0.57 -5.43
N ALA A 382 11.38 1.07 -4.60
CA ALA A 382 11.17 2.27 -3.82
C ALA A 382 10.94 3.51 -4.72
N ALA A 383 11.73 3.68 -5.79
CA ALA A 383 11.56 4.77 -6.74
C ALA A 383 10.21 4.71 -7.46
N GLN A 384 9.77 3.51 -7.87
CA GLN A 384 8.48 3.27 -8.49
C GLN A 384 7.32 3.63 -7.54
N ASN A 385 7.39 3.18 -6.29
CA ASN A 385 6.37 3.49 -5.28
C ASN A 385 6.25 4.99 -5.00
N ILE A 386 7.39 5.69 -4.87
CA ILE A 386 7.41 7.16 -4.77
C ILE A 386 6.77 7.79 -6.01
N ALA A 387 7.12 7.34 -7.22
CA ALA A 387 6.61 7.87 -8.47
C ALA A 387 5.08 7.72 -8.61
N VAL A 388 4.52 6.57 -8.21
CA VAL A 388 3.06 6.36 -8.11
C VAL A 388 2.42 7.39 -7.19
N GLY A 389 3.01 7.63 -6.01
CA GLY A 389 2.57 8.63 -5.06
C GLY A 389 2.61 10.05 -5.64
N LEU A 390 3.68 10.40 -6.33
CA LEU A 390 3.85 11.71 -6.97
C LEU A 390 2.82 11.96 -8.07
N LEU A 391 2.56 10.98 -8.95
CA LEU A 391 1.51 11.06 -9.99
C LEU A 391 0.12 11.17 -9.36
N ARG A 392 -0.15 10.46 -8.27
CA ARG A 392 -1.38 10.59 -7.49
C ARG A 392 -1.51 12.01 -6.92
N GLY A 393 -0.41 12.60 -6.44
CA GLY A 393 -0.34 13.99 -6.00
C GLY A 393 -0.72 15.01 -7.08
N LEU A 394 -0.41 14.72 -8.34
CA LEU A 394 -0.84 15.49 -9.52
C LEU A 394 -2.25 15.12 -10.03
N LYS A 395 -2.95 14.16 -9.40
CA LYS A 395 -4.21 13.56 -9.88
C LYS A 395 -4.10 12.84 -11.25
N ASP A 396 -2.88 12.45 -11.67
CA ASP A 396 -2.63 11.72 -12.93
C ASP A 396 -2.52 10.20 -12.69
N THR A 397 -3.52 9.63 -12.02
CA THR A 397 -3.56 8.20 -11.63
C THR A 397 -3.73 7.26 -12.82
N LYS A 398 -4.39 7.72 -13.90
CA LYS A 398 -4.57 6.94 -15.13
C LYS A 398 -3.23 6.66 -15.83
N ALA A 399 -2.36 7.67 -15.90
CA ALA A 399 -1.02 7.48 -16.43
C ALA A 399 -0.23 6.50 -15.56
N GLY A 400 -0.33 6.63 -14.21
CA GLY A 400 0.28 5.68 -13.28
C GLY A 400 -0.09 4.23 -13.60
N PHE A 401 -1.37 3.93 -13.76
CA PHE A 401 -1.85 2.59 -14.11
C PHE A 401 -1.32 2.11 -15.47
N ARG A 402 -1.41 2.93 -16.53
CA ARG A 402 -0.94 2.54 -17.87
C ARG A 402 0.57 2.26 -17.88
N LEU A 403 1.36 3.09 -17.20
CA LEU A 403 2.80 2.94 -17.14
C LEU A 403 3.20 1.72 -16.30
N SER A 404 2.44 1.36 -15.25
CA SER A 404 2.67 0.11 -14.51
C SER A 404 2.37 -1.14 -15.36
N LEU A 405 1.33 -1.11 -16.19
CA LEU A 405 1.07 -2.20 -17.13
C LEU A 405 2.23 -2.41 -18.11
N ILE A 406 2.74 -1.32 -18.69
CA ILE A 406 3.88 -1.38 -19.61
C ILE A 406 5.11 -1.97 -18.90
N GLY A 407 5.43 -1.46 -17.71
CA GLY A 407 6.61 -1.91 -16.99
C GLY A 407 6.49 -3.34 -16.49
N TYR A 408 5.39 -3.71 -15.84
CA TYR A 408 5.25 -5.06 -15.26
C TYR A 408 5.01 -6.12 -16.33
N TRP A 409 3.97 -5.95 -17.15
CA TRP A 409 3.53 -6.97 -18.10
C TRP A 409 4.21 -6.86 -19.47
N GLY A 410 4.56 -5.63 -19.90
CA GLY A 410 5.23 -5.41 -21.19
C GLY A 410 6.74 -5.64 -21.15
N VAL A 411 7.40 -5.31 -20.04
CA VAL A 411 8.86 -5.43 -19.90
C VAL A 411 9.23 -6.50 -18.86
N GLY A 412 8.67 -6.41 -17.66
CA GLY A 412 9.08 -7.23 -16.52
C GLY A 412 8.87 -8.72 -16.77
N LEU A 413 7.62 -9.11 -17.07
CA LEU A 413 7.29 -10.54 -17.29
C LEU A 413 8.01 -11.14 -18.50
N PRO A 414 8.02 -10.52 -19.70
CA PRO A 414 8.77 -11.07 -20.83
C PRO A 414 10.27 -11.22 -20.55
N THR A 415 10.88 -10.22 -19.90
CA THR A 415 12.29 -10.28 -19.51
C THR A 415 12.54 -11.38 -18.49
N ALA A 416 11.67 -11.54 -17.49
CA ALA A 416 11.77 -12.60 -16.50
C ALA A 416 11.73 -13.99 -17.14
N LEU A 417 10.79 -14.22 -18.07
CA LEU A 417 10.68 -15.47 -18.77
C LEU A 417 11.88 -15.72 -19.70
N LEU A 418 12.36 -14.69 -20.41
CA LEU A 418 13.53 -14.78 -21.29
C LEU A 418 14.81 -15.12 -20.51
N LEU A 419 15.05 -14.44 -19.39
CA LEU A 419 16.24 -14.68 -18.58
C LEU A 419 16.17 -16.03 -17.85
N ALA A 420 15.00 -16.39 -17.32
CA ALA A 420 14.84 -17.62 -16.54
C ALA A 420 15.01 -18.89 -17.37
N PHE A 421 14.40 -18.96 -18.56
CA PHE A 421 14.32 -20.20 -19.36
C PHE A 421 15.32 -20.21 -20.53
N PRO A 422 15.26 -19.36 -21.59
CA PRO A 422 16.21 -19.39 -22.68
C PRO A 422 17.66 -19.16 -22.26
N LEU A 423 17.88 -18.20 -21.36
CA LEU A 423 19.22 -17.86 -20.85
C LEU A 423 19.64 -18.69 -19.62
N ARG A 424 18.78 -19.61 -19.17
CA ARG A 424 19.03 -20.57 -18.07
C ARG A 424 19.49 -19.95 -16.75
N MET A 425 19.09 -18.70 -16.49
CA MET A 425 19.41 -18.03 -15.22
C MET A 425 18.48 -18.45 -14.06
N GLY A 426 17.45 -19.23 -14.33
CA GLY A 426 16.53 -19.76 -13.33
C GLY A 426 15.89 -18.65 -12.45
N ALA A 427 15.93 -18.86 -11.14
CA ALA A 427 15.35 -17.95 -10.15
C ALA A 427 15.92 -16.52 -10.22
N ALA A 428 17.24 -16.38 -10.45
CA ALA A 428 17.88 -15.06 -10.60
C ALA A 428 17.36 -14.30 -11.82
N GLY A 429 17.11 -15.02 -12.94
CA GLY A 429 16.54 -14.45 -14.15
C GLY A 429 15.13 -13.89 -13.92
N VAL A 430 14.29 -14.57 -13.14
CA VAL A 430 12.95 -14.08 -12.77
C VAL A 430 13.05 -12.76 -12.02
N TRP A 431 13.93 -12.65 -11.04
CA TRP A 431 14.08 -11.46 -10.21
C TRP A 431 14.74 -10.30 -10.97
N LEU A 432 15.69 -10.58 -11.87
CA LEU A 432 16.27 -9.56 -12.76
C LEU A 432 15.20 -9.00 -13.71
N GLY A 433 14.33 -9.86 -14.25
CA GLY A 433 13.22 -9.42 -15.07
C GLY A 433 12.21 -8.56 -14.30
N LEU A 434 11.87 -8.93 -13.05
CA LEU A 434 11.08 -8.09 -12.15
C LEU A 434 11.75 -6.73 -11.94
N GLY A 435 13.08 -6.70 -11.67
CA GLY A 435 13.85 -5.48 -11.51
C GLY A 435 13.82 -4.59 -12.75
N ALA A 436 13.93 -5.17 -13.95
CA ALA A 436 13.82 -4.44 -15.22
C ALA A 436 12.42 -3.82 -15.39
N GLY A 437 11.36 -4.54 -15.03
CA GLY A 437 10.00 -4.03 -15.03
C GLY A 437 9.79 -2.85 -14.08
N LEU A 438 10.26 -2.98 -12.84
CA LEU A 438 10.20 -1.92 -11.82
C LEU A 438 11.02 -0.70 -12.23
N ALA A 439 12.24 -0.90 -12.77
CA ALA A 439 13.10 0.18 -13.25
C ALA A 439 12.44 0.95 -14.40
N THR A 440 11.85 0.23 -15.37
CA THR A 440 11.11 0.83 -16.48
C THR A 440 9.90 1.63 -15.97
N THR A 441 9.11 1.05 -15.07
CA THR A 441 7.96 1.72 -14.46
C THR A 441 8.39 2.99 -13.73
N ALA A 442 9.41 2.92 -12.89
CA ALA A 442 9.94 4.06 -12.14
C ALA A 442 10.42 5.18 -13.08
N ALA A 443 11.20 4.83 -14.10
CA ALA A 443 11.74 5.80 -15.07
C ALA A 443 10.61 6.51 -15.84
N LEU A 444 9.66 5.76 -16.38
CA LEU A 444 8.53 6.32 -17.12
C LEU A 444 7.63 7.21 -16.25
N MET A 445 7.32 6.78 -15.01
CA MET A 445 6.48 7.54 -14.10
C MET A 445 7.17 8.82 -13.60
N LEU A 446 8.47 8.75 -13.24
CA LEU A 446 9.24 9.93 -12.83
C LEU A 446 9.38 10.93 -13.97
N ARG A 447 9.71 10.45 -15.18
CA ARG A 447 9.73 11.31 -16.38
C ARG A 447 8.37 12.01 -16.56
N ARG A 448 7.27 11.26 -16.51
CA ARG A 448 5.90 11.80 -16.63
C ARG A 448 5.61 12.85 -15.57
N PHE A 449 5.96 12.58 -14.31
CA PHE A 449 5.76 13.50 -13.20
C PHE A 449 6.48 14.83 -13.42
N PHE A 450 7.79 14.80 -13.71
CA PHE A 450 8.57 16.02 -13.89
C PHE A 450 8.17 16.81 -15.13
N THR A 451 7.83 16.12 -16.23
CA THR A 451 7.32 16.76 -17.44
C THR A 451 5.97 17.47 -17.16
N LEU A 452 5.02 16.78 -16.52
CA LEU A 452 3.71 17.36 -16.24
C LEU A 452 3.79 18.53 -15.25
N LEU A 453 4.69 18.42 -14.26
CA LEU A 453 4.94 19.49 -13.30
C LEU A 453 5.54 20.73 -13.98
N HIS A 454 6.45 20.54 -14.93
CA HIS A 454 7.05 21.63 -15.72
C HIS A 454 6.02 22.33 -16.62
N VAL A 455 5.18 21.56 -17.31
CA VAL A 455 4.09 22.12 -18.16
C VAL A 455 3.15 22.97 -17.32
N ARG A 456 2.70 22.46 -16.15
CA ARG A 456 1.82 23.23 -15.25
C ARG A 456 2.47 24.49 -14.71
N GLU A 457 3.78 24.45 -14.44
CA GLU A 457 4.54 25.63 -14.01
C GLU A 457 4.59 26.69 -15.10
N GLN A 458 4.74 26.29 -16.36
CA GLN A 458 4.72 27.22 -17.50
C GLN A 458 3.34 27.85 -17.72
N GLU A 459 2.27 27.06 -17.62
CA GLU A 459 0.89 27.54 -17.74
C GLU A 459 0.50 28.58 -16.68
N HIS A 460 1.12 28.52 -15.50
CA HIS A 460 0.87 29.41 -14.37
C HIS A 460 1.89 30.56 -14.24
N ARG A 461 2.91 30.63 -15.09
CA ARG A 461 3.75 31.82 -15.17
C ARG A 461 2.89 32.97 -15.70
N PRO A 462 2.74 34.09 -14.94
CA PRO A 462 2.10 35.27 -15.51
C PRO A 462 2.83 35.61 -16.80
N VAL A 463 2.09 35.84 -17.86
CA VAL A 463 2.60 36.44 -19.10
C VAL A 463 3.12 37.81 -18.69
N LEU A 464 4.34 37.89 -18.24
CA LEU A 464 5.15 39.10 -18.27
C LEU A 464 5.52 39.33 -19.74
N ALA A 465 4.51 39.45 -20.55
CA ALA A 465 4.64 39.88 -21.88
C ALA A 465 4.57 41.39 -21.84
N GLY A 466 5.68 41.98 -22.01
CA GLY A 466 5.87 42.94 -23.02
C GLY A 466 4.65 43.66 -23.53
N SER A 467 4.34 44.84 -22.99
CA SER A 467 4.06 45.95 -23.85
C SER A 467 5.41 46.54 -24.23
N PRO A 468 5.91 46.25 -25.42
CA PRO A 468 6.83 47.16 -26.05
C PRO A 468 5.98 48.22 -26.68
N HIS A 469 6.19 49.44 -26.29
CA HIS A 469 6.08 50.62 -27.12
C HIS A 469 4.77 51.01 -27.77
N ALA A 470 4.19 52.12 -27.35
CA ALA A 470 4.08 53.29 -28.22
C ALA A 470 4.18 54.55 -27.35
#